data_0809afbd6c7f1534c4f1d920ba4a71c1
#
_entry.id   0809afbd6c7f1534c4f1d920ba4a71c1
#
_cell.length_a   1.000
_cell.length_b   1.000
_cell.length_c   1.000
_cell.angle_alpha   90.00
_cell.angle_beta   90.00
_cell.angle_gamma   90.00
#
_symmetry.space_group_name_H-M   'P 1'
#
loop_
_entity.id
_entity.type
_entity.pdbx_description
1 polymer ?
#
loop_
_entity_poly.entity_id
_entity_poly.type
_entity_poly.pdbx_seq_one_letter_code
_entity_poly.pdbx_strand_id
1 'polypeptide(L)'
;MTRRITLGLLALSLALPVPAFAQAGAGNLRAQIEKVGQAWQNAYNAGNAAGVAALYTKDAKLMVPGSETGSDGKTIQKLIAADVALGGKLALTTDDVVGFGDYAVETGRWVATAADGKHLDHGPYLTFYKKADGGWKIYRDIWNSSMPAK
;
A
#
# COMPACT_ATOMS: atom_id res chain seq x y z
N MET A 1 44.99 -0.37 -53.26
CA MET A 1 43.67 0.22 -53.05
C MET A 1 42.78 -0.85 -52.39
N THR A 2 42.64 -0.85 -51.08
CA THR A 2 41.93 -1.88 -50.31
C THR A 2 40.66 -1.24 -49.72
N ARG A 3 39.49 -1.55 -50.30
CA ARG A 3 38.19 -1.10 -49.78
C ARG A 3 37.83 -1.92 -48.52
N ARG A 4 37.74 -1.30 -47.35
CA ARG A 4 37.16 -1.87 -46.14
C ARG A 4 35.64 -1.71 -46.21
N ILE A 5 34.91 -2.83 -46.21
CA ILE A 5 33.45 -2.88 -46.09
C ILE A 5 33.15 -3.02 -44.57
N THR A 6 32.55 -1.96 -44.02
CA THR A 6 32.07 -1.96 -42.63
C THR A 6 30.63 -2.52 -42.64
N LEU A 7 30.44 -3.74 -42.15
CA LEU A 7 29.09 -4.27 -41.90
C LEU A 7 28.56 -3.66 -40.59
N GLY A 8 27.55 -2.77 -40.72
CA GLY A 8 26.78 -2.30 -39.58
C GLY A 8 25.76 -3.37 -39.13
N LEU A 9 25.91 -3.93 -37.94
CA LEU A 9 24.87 -4.74 -37.30
C LEU A 9 23.74 -3.81 -36.85
N LEU A 10 22.60 -3.85 -37.51
CA LEU A 10 21.35 -3.27 -37.04
C LEU A 10 20.74 -4.24 -36.01
N ALA A 11 20.86 -3.92 -34.71
CA ALA A 11 20.15 -4.66 -33.65
C ALA A 11 18.67 -4.25 -33.66
N LEU A 12 17.82 -5.07 -34.26
CA LEU A 12 16.37 -4.91 -34.23
C LEU A 12 15.85 -5.40 -32.88
N SER A 13 15.58 -4.50 -31.92
CA SER A 13 14.94 -4.83 -30.65
C SER A 13 13.46 -5.13 -30.88
N LEU A 14 13.09 -6.41 -30.90
CA LEU A 14 11.69 -6.84 -30.87
C LEU A 14 11.11 -6.58 -29.48
N ALA A 15 10.44 -5.44 -29.28
CA ALA A 15 9.55 -5.24 -28.15
C ALA A 15 8.30 -6.09 -28.37
N LEU A 16 8.17 -7.20 -27.62
CA LEU A 16 6.95 -8.01 -27.64
C LEU A 16 5.80 -7.21 -27.00
N PRO A 17 4.64 -7.06 -27.66
CA PRO A 17 3.51 -6.37 -27.05
C PRO A 17 2.98 -7.18 -25.86
N VAL A 18 2.89 -6.56 -24.69
CA VAL A 18 2.19 -7.14 -23.54
C VAL A 18 0.70 -7.27 -23.91
N PRO A 19 0.07 -8.45 -23.77
CA PRO A 19 -1.32 -8.63 -24.15
C PRO A 19 -2.24 -7.70 -23.35
N ALA A 20 -3.15 -7.02 -24.04
CA ALA A 20 -4.08 -6.03 -23.47
C ALA A 20 -4.94 -6.58 -22.30
N PHE A 21 -5.18 -7.88 -22.28
CA PHE A 21 -5.90 -8.58 -21.20
C PHE A 21 -5.14 -8.56 -19.85
N ALA A 22 -3.82 -8.64 -19.88
CA ALA A 22 -3.00 -8.57 -18.65
C ALA A 22 -3.03 -7.16 -18.05
N GLN A 23 -3.05 -6.11 -18.88
CA GLN A 23 -3.16 -4.73 -18.44
C GLN A 23 -4.55 -4.40 -17.87
N ALA A 24 -5.63 -4.90 -18.47
CA ALA A 24 -6.99 -4.70 -17.96
C ALA A 24 -7.21 -5.38 -16.60
N GLY A 25 -6.65 -6.58 -16.40
CA GLY A 25 -6.69 -7.28 -15.12
C GLY A 25 -5.90 -6.57 -14.00
N ALA A 26 -4.73 -6.06 -14.33
CA ALA A 26 -3.90 -5.31 -13.40
C ALA A 26 -4.53 -3.95 -12.99
N GLY A 27 -5.13 -3.23 -13.93
CA GLY A 27 -5.84 -1.98 -13.66
C GLY A 27 -7.07 -2.18 -12.77
N ASN A 28 -7.82 -3.27 -12.96
CA ASN A 28 -8.94 -3.61 -12.11
C ASN A 28 -8.49 -3.99 -10.68
N LEU A 29 -7.41 -4.76 -10.53
CA LEU A 29 -6.84 -5.11 -9.24
C LEU A 29 -6.39 -3.85 -8.49
N ARG A 30 -5.61 -2.98 -9.14
CA ARG A 30 -5.13 -1.74 -8.55
C ARG A 30 -6.29 -0.90 -8.01
N ALA A 31 -7.35 -0.69 -8.80
CA ALA A 31 -8.52 0.07 -8.38
C ALA A 31 -9.24 -0.56 -7.18
N GLN A 32 -9.29 -1.91 -7.10
CA GLN A 32 -9.89 -2.61 -5.97
C GLN A 32 -9.05 -2.41 -4.68
N ILE A 33 -7.74 -2.48 -4.76
CA ILE A 33 -6.83 -2.28 -3.62
C ILE A 33 -6.87 -0.81 -3.17
N GLU A 34 -6.76 0.15 -4.09
CA GLU A 34 -6.88 1.59 -3.77
C GLU A 34 -8.20 1.93 -3.08
N LYS A 35 -9.30 1.25 -3.44
CA LYS A 35 -10.59 1.41 -2.75
C LYS A 35 -10.52 0.98 -1.28
N VAL A 36 -9.78 -0.07 -0.95
CA VAL A 36 -9.56 -0.49 0.45
C VAL A 36 -8.70 0.53 1.18
N GLY A 37 -7.60 0.99 0.56
CA GLY A 37 -6.74 2.05 1.10
C GLY A 37 -7.51 3.35 1.37
N GLN A 38 -8.38 3.76 0.43
CA GLN A 38 -9.24 4.94 0.60
C GLN A 38 -10.26 4.76 1.74
N ALA A 39 -10.86 3.57 1.88
CA ALA A 39 -11.77 3.27 2.99
C ALA A 39 -11.03 3.31 4.33
N TRP A 40 -9.79 2.79 4.39
CA TRP A 40 -8.92 2.85 5.55
C TRP A 40 -8.62 4.30 5.94
N GLN A 41 -8.13 5.11 4.99
CA GLN A 41 -7.82 6.52 5.20
C GLN A 41 -9.04 7.31 5.68
N ASN A 42 -10.21 7.11 5.06
CA ASN A 42 -11.43 7.80 5.43
C ASN A 42 -11.88 7.44 6.86
N ALA A 43 -11.84 6.15 7.22
CA ALA A 43 -12.19 5.69 8.56
C ALA A 43 -11.22 6.24 9.61
N TYR A 44 -9.91 6.20 9.34
CA TYR A 44 -8.86 6.76 10.20
C TYR A 44 -9.09 8.26 10.42
N ASN A 45 -9.23 9.02 9.35
CA ASN A 45 -9.42 10.47 9.39
C ASN A 45 -10.74 10.91 10.05
N ALA A 46 -11.73 10.01 10.08
CA ALA A 46 -12.99 10.20 10.82
C ALA A 46 -12.89 9.78 12.31
N GLY A 47 -11.74 9.28 12.78
CA GLY A 47 -11.61 8.77 14.13
C GLY A 47 -12.27 7.40 14.37
N ASN A 48 -12.67 6.71 13.29
CA ASN A 48 -13.38 5.44 13.35
C ASN A 48 -12.42 4.25 13.36
N ALA A 49 -11.76 4.01 14.50
CA ALA A 49 -10.82 2.90 14.66
C ALA A 49 -11.48 1.51 14.45
N ALA A 50 -12.76 1.36 14.76
CA ALA A 50 -13.52 0.12 14.48
C ALA A 50 -13.69 -0.09 12.97
N GLY A 51 -13.99 0.98 12.22
CA GLY A 51 -14.08 0.95 10.76
C GLY A 51 -12.75 0.58 10.11
N VAL A 52 -11.63 1.10 10.63
CA VAL A 52 -10.29 0.69 10.19
C VAL A 52 -10.06 -0.79 10.47
N ALA A 53 -10.29 -1.26 11.70
CA ALA A 53 -10.09 -2.66 12.09
C ALA A 53 -10.94 -3.64 11.27
N ALA A 54 -12.13 -3.24 10.82
CA ALA A 54 -13.01 -4.05 9.98
C ALA A 54 -12.45 -4.34 8.58
N LEU A 55 -11.43 -3.59 8.12
CA LEU A 55 -10.75 -3.81 6.85
C LEU A 55 -9.68 -4.90 6.93
N TYR A 56 -9.33 -5.37 8.11
CA TYR A 56 -8.34 -6.41 8.34
C TYR A 56 -8.97 -7.80 8.37
N THR A 57 -8.19 -8.83 8.01
CA THR A 57 -8.57 -10.23 8.24
C THR A 57 -8.53 -10.56 9.73
N LYS A 58 -9.21 -11.64 10.15
CA LYS A 58 -9.19 -12.10 11.54
C LYS A 58 -7.80 -12.49 12.05
N ASP A 59 -6.94 -12.96 11.14
CA ASP A 59 -5.57 -13.39 11.38
C ASP A 59 -4.53 -12.34 10.93
N ALA A 60 -4.97 -11.09 10.75
CA ALA A 60 -4.10 -10.00 10.34
C ALA A 60 -3.02 -9.67 11.38
N LYS A 61 -1.93 -9.08 10.89
CA LYS A 61 -0.89 -8.48 11.75
C LYS A 61 -0.60 -7.06 11.29
N LEU A 62 -0.68 -6.15 12.25
CA LEU A 62 -0.29 -4.75 12.10
C LEU A 62 1.06 -4.56 12.78
N MET A 63 2.07 -4.15 12.03
CA MET A 63 3.45 -3.95 12.49
C MET A 63 3.75 -2.45 12.56
N VAL A 64 3.64 -1.91 13.78
CA VAL A 64 3.84 -0.47 14.05
C VAL A 64 5.28 -0.23 14.50
N PRO A 65 5.96 0.82 14.01
CA PRO A 65 7.29 1.16 14.48
C PRO A 65 7.32 1.34 16.00
N GLY A 66 8.28 0.67 16.67
CA GLY A 66 8.48 0.78 18.11
C GLY A 66 7.41 0.13 18.99
N SER A 67 6.49 -0.65 18.42
CA SER A 67 5.43 -1.34 19.15
C SER A 67 5.39 -2.83 18.85
N GLU A 68 4.74 -3.61 19.72
CA GLU A 68 4.44 -5.01 19.44
C GLU A 68 3.43 -5.16 18.33
N THR A 69 3.52 -6.26 17.58
CA THR A 69 2.60 -6.58 16.49
C THR A 69 1.20 -6.85 17.01
N GLY A 70 0.21 -6.08 16.57
CA GLY A 70 -1.20 -6.37 16.75
C GLY A 70 -1.61 -7.61 15.95
N SER A 71 -2.35 -8.56 16.57
CA SER A 71 -2.65 -9.85 15.93
C SER A 71 -4.13 -10.23 15.84
N ASP A 72 -5.04 -9.36 16.27
CA ASP A 72 -6.49 -9.55 16.12
C ASP A 72 -7.21 -8.20 15.96
N GLY A 73 -8.49 -8.26 15.56
CA GLY A 73 -9.27 -7.06 15.32
C GLY A 73 -9.39 -6.12 16.54
N LYS A 74 -9.45 -6.66 17.75
CA LYS A 74 -9.52 -5.84 18.98
C LYS A 74 -8.19 -5.16 19.29
N THR A 75 -7.09 -5.89 19.12
CA THR A 75 -5.74 -5.35 19.33
C THR A 75 -5.41 -4.30 18.28
N ILE A 76 -5.72 -4.56 17.00
CA ILE A 76 -5.56 -3.60 15.91
C ILE A 76 -6.41 -2.35 16.15
N GLN A 77 -7.69 -2.52 16.52
CA GLN A 77 -8.57 -1.40 16.85
C GLN A 77 -8.01 -0.53 18.00
N LYS A 78 -7.45 -1.15 19.03
CA LYS A 78 -6.85 -0.44 20.17
C LYS A 78 -5.62 0.36 19.75
N LEU A 79 -4.75 -0.21 18.92
CA LEU A 79 -3.56 0.46 18.39
C LEU A 79 -3.96 1.67 17.51
N ILE A 80 -4.90 1.47 16.59
CA ILE A 80 -5.40 2.56 15.74
C ILE A 80 -6.11 3.64 16.57
N ALA A 81 -6.88 3.28 17.60
CA ALA A 81 -7.54 4.27 18.46
C ALA A 81 -6.52 5.12 19.22
N ALA A 82 -5.42 4.53 19.68
CA ALA A 82 -4.35 5.27 20.35
C ALA A 82 -3.65 6.25 19.38
N ASP A 83 -3.43 5.83 18.14
CA ASP A 83 -2.80 6.67 17.11
C ASP A 83 -3.73 7.83 16.68
N VAL A 84 -5.00 7.54 16.42
CA VAL A 84 -6.04 8.55 16.10
C VAL A 84 -6.16 9.61 17.22
N ALA A 85 -6.00 9.19 18.50
CA ALA A 85 -6.08 10.11 19.63
C ALA A 85 -4.95 11.16 19.64
N LEU A 86 -3.87 10.97 18.87
CA LEU A 86 -2.82 11.97 18.67
C LEU A 86 -3.27 13.14 17.78
N GLY A 87 -4.44 13.05 17.13
CA GLY A 87 -5.09 14.14 16.40
C GLY A 87 -4.55 14.40 14.99
N GLY A 88 -3.74 13.49 14.45
CA GLY A 88 -3.23 13.57 13.08
C GLY A 88 -4.27 13.21 12.02
N LYS A 89 -4.04 13.67 10.79
CA LYS A 89 -4.71 13.21 9.57
C LYS A 89 -3.70 12.51 8.69
N LEU A 90 -4.12 11.44 8.01
CA LEU A 90 -3.28 10.67 7.08
C LEU A 90 -3.75 10.85 5.64
N ALA A 91 -2.78 10.99 4.75
CA ALA A 91 -2.96 10.86 3.31
C ALA A 91 -2.11 9.69 2.82
N LEU A 92 -2.73 8.77 2.08
CA LEU A 92 -2.07 7.62 1.46
C LEU A 92 -1.92 7.84 -0.04
N THR A 93 -0.79 7.40 -0.59
CA THR A 93 -0.54 7.39 -2.03
C THR A 93 -0.01 6.02 -2.42
N THR A 94 -0.74 5.30 -3.26
CA THR A 94 -0.34 4.01 -3.80
C THR A 94 0.71 4.20 -4.89
N ASP A 95 1.89 3.63 -4.74
CA ASP A 95 2.93 3.63 -5.76
C ASP A 95 2.77 2.44 -6.71
N ASP A 96 2.66 1.21 -6.18
CA ASP A 96 2.53 -0.02 -6.98
C ASP A 96 1.59 -1.05 -6.33
N VAL A 97 0.98 -1.89 -7.17
CA VAL A 97 0.14 -3.03 -6.75
C VAL A 97 0.44 -4.25 -7.61
N VAL A 98 0.83 -5.34 -6.96
CA VAL A 98 1.12 -6.63 -7.60
C VAL A 98 0.21 -7.72 -7.04
N GLY A 99 -0.42 -8.51 -7.93
CA GLY A 99 -1.36 -9.57 -7.55
C GLY A 99 -0.80 -10.97 -7.72
N PHE A 100 -1.19 -11.89 -6.82
CA PHE A 100 -0.80 -13.30 -6.81
C PHE A 100 -2.02 -14.17 -6.47
N GLY A 101 -2.93 -14.35 -7.42
CA GLY A 101 -4.18 -15.11 -7.19
C GLY A 101 -5.07 -14.41 -6.16
N ASP A 102 -5.24 -15.03 -4.99
CA ASP A 102 -6.04 -14.48 -3.89
C ASP A 102 -5.28 -13.55 -2.95
N TYR A 103 -4.07 -13.14 -3.33
CA TYR A 103 -3.24 -12.21 -2.60
C TYR A 103 -2.82 -11.03 -3.48
N ALA A 104 -2.55 -9.89 -2.84
CA ALA A 104 -1.96 -8.73 -3.48
C ALA A 104 -1.02 -8.02 -2.51
N VAL A 105 0.01 -7.38 -3.06
CA VAL A 105 0.92 -6.49 -2.33
C VAL A 105 0.75 -5.09 -2.88
N GLU A 106 0.62 -4.13 -2.00
CA GLU A 106 0.67 -2.71 -2.30
C GLU A 106 1.90 -2.10 -1.62
N THR A 107 2.60 -1.26 -2.35
CA THR A 107 3.58 -0.34 -1.78
C THR A 107 3.13 1.09 -2.02
N GLY A 108 3.45 1.95 -1.06
CA GLY A 108 3.03 3.35 -1.16
C GLY A 108 3.72 4.23 -0.13
N ARG A 109 3.21 5.44 -0.04
CA ARG A 109 3.69 6.48 0.87
C ARG A 109 2.54 7.04 1.68
N TRP A 110 2.82 7.38 2.92
CA TRP A 110 1.89 8.07 3.78
C TRP A 110 2.47 9.39 4.26
N VAL A 111 1.58 10.34 4.54
CA VAL A 111 1.90 11.64 5.13
C VAL A 111 0.92 11.90 6.26
N ALA A 112 1.45 12.25 7.44
CA ALA A 112 0.65 12.70 8.57
C ALA A 112 0.73 14.23 8.72
N THR A 113 -0.40 14.85 8.97
CA THR A 113 -0.53 16.29 9.23
C THR A 113 -1.36 16.53 10.48
N ALA A 114 -1.04 17.58 11.23
CA ALA A 114 -1.88 18.08 12.32
C ALA A 114 -3.16 18.75 11.78
N ALA A 115 -4.10 19.06 12.67
CA ALA A 115 -5.35 19.71 12.31
C ALA A 115 -5.16 21.08 11.64
N ASP A 116 -4.08 21.78 11.96
CA ASP A 116 -3.70 23.07 11.36
C ASP A 116 -2.95 22.93 10.02
N GLY A 117 -2.80 21.69 9.50
CA GLY A 117 -2.08 21.39 8.26
C GLY A 117 -0.57 21.25 8.42
N LYS A 118 0.00 21.41 9.63
CA LYS A 118 1.42 21.23 9.86
C LYS A 118 1.81 19.78 9.61
N HIS A 119 2.89 19.57 8.83
CA HIS A 119 3.49 18.26 8.62
C HIS A 119 4.00 17.67 9.95
N LEU A 120 3.60 16.44 10.26
CA LEU A 120 4.00 15.71 11.46
C LEU A 120 5.04 14.63 11.14
N ASP A 121 4.73 13.76 10.18
CA ASP A 121 5.58 12.62 9.80
C ASP A 121 5.20 12.13 8.40
N HIS A 122 6.06 11.30 7.82
CA HIS A 122 5.84 10.64 6.53
C HIS A 122 6.73 9.42 6.38
N GLY A 123 6.37 8.54 5.47
CA GLY A 123 7.22 7.39 5.16
C GLY A 123 6.61 6.43 4.14
N PRO A 124 7.32 5.36 3.82
CA PRO A 124 6.81 4.29 3.00
C PRO A 124 5.94 3.33 3.82
N TYR A 125 5.04 2.63 3.12
CA TYR A 125 4.31 1.49 3.66
C TYR A 125 4.30 0.32 2.67
N LEU A 126 4.06 -0.88 3.22
CA LEU A 126 3.76 -2.07 2.47
C LEU A 126 2.56 -2.77 3.11
N THR A 127 1.52 -2.97 2.33
CA THR A 127 0.32 -3.70 2.75
C THR A 127 0.15 -4.97 1.92
N PHE A 128 0.01 -6.10 2.59
CA PHE A 128 -0.29 -7.39 1.98
C PHE A 128 -1.75 -7.72 2.20
N TYR A 129 -2.48 -7.88 1.11
CA TYR A 129 -3.91 -8.16 1.07
C TYR A 129 -4.18 -9.64 0.80
N LYS A 130 -5.35 -10.09 1.27
CA LYS A 130 -5.90 -11.42 1.00
C LYS A 130 -7.37 -11.29 0.65
N LYS A 131 -7.86 -12.06 -0.32
CA LYS A 131 -9.29 -12.19 -0.57
C LYS A 131 -9.95 -12.93 0.58
N ALA A 132 -10.92 -12.32 1.22
CA ALA A 132 -11.72 -12.86 2.32
C ALA A 132 -13.08 -12.16 2.36
N ASP A 133 -14.12 -12.87 2.78
CA ASP A 133 -15.48 -12.33 2.94
C ASP A 133 -16.01 -11.59 1.68
N GLY A 134 -15.69 -12.11 0.50
CA GLY A 134 -16.14 -11.57 -0.79
C GLY A 134 -15.40 -10.33 -1.29
N GLY A 135 -14.28 -9.94 -0.66
CA GLY A 135 -13.48 -8.77 -1.06
C GLY A 135 -12.03 -8.86 -0.67
N TRP A 136 -11.30 -7.77 -0.84
CA TRP A 136 -9.93 -7.64 -0.39
C TRP A 136 -9.91 -7.17 1.07
N LYS A 137 -9.10 -7.82 1.90
CA LYS A 137 -8.85 -7.48 3.31
C LYS A 137 -7.35 -7.36 3.56
N ILE A 138 -6.96 -6.46 4.46
CA ILE A 138 -5.59 -6.31 4.89
C ILE A 138 -5.19 -7.53 5.73
N TYR A 139 -4.09 -8.17 5.33
CA TYR A 139 -3.58 -9.39 5.98
C TYR A 139 -2.29 -9.13 6.75
N ARG A 140 -1.38 -8.34 6.18
CA ARG A 140 -0.17 -7.83 6.85
C ARG A 140 -0.04 -6.36 6.49
N ASP A 141 0.35 -5.56 7.46
CA ASP A 141 0.48 -4.11 7.29
C ASP A 141 1.68 -3.61 8.07
N ILE A 142 2.54 -2.88 7.39
CA ILE A 142 3.77 -2.33 7.96
C ILE A 142 4.04 -0.96 7.37
N TRP A 143 4.49 -0.04 8.20
CA TRP A 143 5.03 1.24 7.74
C TRP A 143 6.29 1.62 8.50
N ASN A 144 7.03 2.58 7.95
CA ASN A 144 8.19 3.19 8.60
C ASN A 144 8.04 4.70 8.58
N SER A 145 8.62 5.37 9.58
CA SER A 145 8.84 6.80 9.54
C SER A 145 10.14 7.11 8.79
N SER A 146 10.12 8.16 7.97
CA SER A 146 11.30 8.74 7.32
C SER A 146 11.88 9.93 8.10
N MET A 147 11.29 10.26 9.25
CA MET A 147 11.83 11.28 10.15
C MET A 147 13.08 10.75 10.87
N PRO A 148 14.07 11.61 11.18
CA PRO A 148 15.22 11.22 11.99
C PRO A 148 14.77 10.63 13.33
N ALA A 149 15.45 9.55 13.79
CA ALA A 149 15.25 9.03 15.13
C ALA A 149 15.58 10.13 16.15
N LYS A 150 14.71 10.28 17.15
CA LYS A 150 14.90 11.23 18.26
C LYS A 150 15.82 10.62 19.31
#